data_36b1fcb65f9da7663b81f77079f1e723
#
_entry.id   36b1fcb65f9da7663b81f77079f1e723
#
_cell.length_a   1.000
_cell.length_b   1.000
_cell.length_c   1.000
_cell.angle_alpha   90.00
_cell.angle_beta   90.00
_cell.angle_gamma   90.00
#
_symmetry.space_group_name_H-M   'P 1'
#
loop_
_entity.id
_entity.type
_entity.pdbx_description
1 polymer ?
#
loop_
_entity_poly.entity_id
_entity_poly.type
_entity_poly.pdbx_seq_one_letter_code
_entity_poly.pdbx_strand_id
1 'polypeptide(L)'
;MKKIFLLTTLLFSCTIAWACTSFIISGNATPSGKPMMFKHRDTGELNNRIAHFKGPKYSFMGLVNSPMLDGEVWAGMNEAGFCIMNTASYNLREDQLDCQMDREGELMYHALGACATL
;
A
#
# COMPACT_ATOMS: atom_id res chain seq x y z
N MET A 1 -3.10 35.01 26.96
CA MET A 1 -2.36 35.02 25.70
C MET A 1 -1.51 33.76 25.47
N LYS A 2 -0.65 33.32 26.40
CA LYS A 2 0.20 32.09 26.21
C LYS A 2 -0.61 30.78 25.96
N LYS A 3 -1.76 30.62 26.65
CA LYS A 3 -2.61 29.42 26.49
C LYS A 3 -3.33 29.37 25.13
N ILE A 4 -3.72 30.52 24.58
CA ILE A 4 -4.36 30.64 23.28
C ILE A 4 -3.33 30.35 22.15
N PHE A 5 -2.11 30.86 22.33
CA PHE A 5 -1.02 30.61 21.39
C PHE A 5 -0.64 29.12 21.34
N LEU A 6 -0.58 28.45 22.49
CA LEU A 6 -0.31 27.01 22.57
C LEU A 6 -1.43 26.19 21.92
N LEU A 7 -2.69 26.59 22.09
CA LEU A 7 -3.85 25.89 21.50
C LEU A 7 -3.89 26.06 19.98
N THR A 8 -3.58 27.27 19.47
CA THR A 8 -3.48 27.50 18.02
C THR A 8 -2.32 26.77 17.39
N THR A 9 -1.18 26.67 18.05
CA THR A 9 -0.03 25.91 17.55
C THR A 9 -0.34 24.41 17.52
N LEU A 10 -1.04 23.89 18.53
CA LEU A 10 -1.46 22.47 18.58
C LEU A 10 -2.52 22.15 17.51
N LEU A 11 -3.46 23.06 17.26
CA LEU A 11 -4.45 22.91 16.19
C LEU A 11 -3.82 22.99 14.78
N PHE A 12 -2.77 23.81 14.61
CA PHE A 12 -2.09 23.95 13.33
C PHE A 12 -1.14 22.79 13.01
N SER A 13 -0.63 22.08 14.03
CA SER A 13 0.20 20.88 13.83
C SER A 13 -0.61 19.61 13.48
N CYS A 14 -1.95 19.66 13.55
CA CYS A 14 -2.83 18.54 13.21
C CYS A 14 -3.24 18.50 11.73
N THR A 15 -2.76 19.45 10.91
CA THR A 15 -3.11 19.53 9.51
C THR A 15 -2.00 18.91 8.65
N ILE A 16 -2.40 17.91 7.88
CA ILE A 16 -1.69 17.35 6.70
C ILE A 16 -0.64 16.29 7.05
N ALA A 17 -1.10 15.11 7.50
CA ALA A 17 -0.38 13.87 7.23
C ALA A 17 -1.07 13.17 6.05
N TRP A 18 -0.78 13.61 4.85
CA TRP A 18 -1.10 12.87 3.63
C TRP A 18 -0.05 11.78 3.49
N ALA A 19 -0.34 10.60 4.04
CA ALA A 19 0.57 9.47 3.93
C ALA A 19 -0.19 8.15 4.05
N CYS A 20 0.09 7.23 3.13
CA CYS A 20 -0.33 5.85 3.30
C CYS A 20 0.23 5.30 4.61
N THR A 21 -0.60 4.64 5.41
CA THR A 21 -0.17 3.93 6.61
C THR A 21 -0.23 2.44 6.35
N SER A 22 0.86 1.76 6.64
CA SER A 22 0.96 0.32 6.46
C SER A 22 1.67 -0.32 7.64
N PHE A 23 1.22 -1.52 8.04
CA PHE A 23 1.93 -2.30 9.05
C PHE A 23 1.74 -3.79 8.83
N ILE A 24 2.64 -4.58 9.41
CA ILE A 24 2.60 -6.04 9.42
C ILE A 24 2.63 -6.48 10.89
N ILE A 25 1.71 -7.38 11.24
CA ILE A 25 1.65 -8.01 12.57
C ILE A 25 2.15 -9.44 12.42
N SER A 26 3.12 -9.82 13.24
CA SER A 26 3.61 -11.21 13.33
C SER A 26 2.49 -12.13 13.80
N GLY A 27 2.46 -13.36 13.30
CA GLY A 27 1.54 -14.40 13.77
C GLY A 27 1.65 -14.68 15.28
N ASN A 28 2.83 -14.47 15.87
CA ASN A 28 3.02 -14.60 17.32
C ASN A 28 2.22 -13.57 18.14
N ALA A 29 1.81 -12.47 17.53
CA ALA A 29 1.06 -11.40 18.17
C ALA A 29 -0.45 -11.43 17.81
N THR A 30 -0.91 -12.45 17.08
CA THR A 30 -2.30 -12.60 16.69
C THR A 30 -2.96 -13.80 17.38
N PRO A 31 -4.24 -13.73 17.78
CA PRO A 31 -4.92 -14.87 18.40
C PRO A 31 -5.03 -16.10 17.48
N SER A 32 -5.01 -15.89 16.17
CA SER A 32 -5.08 -16.96 15.16
C SER A 32 -3.74 -17.62 14.84
N GLY A 33 -2.63 -17.08 15.35
CA GLY A 33 -1.28 -17.49 14.96
C GLY A 33 -0.87 -17.13 13.53
N LYS A 34 -1.72 -16.39 12.80
CA LYS A 34 -1.46 -16.00 11.41
C LYS A 34 -0.96 -14.56 11.33
N PRO A 35 0.03 -14.26 10.49
CA PRO A 35 0.43 -12.87 10.27
C PRO A 35 -0.70 -12.08 9.60
N MET A 36 -0.73 -10.78 9.86
CA MET A 36 -1.69 -9.85 9.28
C MET A 36 -0.97 -8.70 8.61
N MET A 37 -1.47 -8.29 7.46
CA MET A 37 -1.02 -7.11 6.73
C MET A 37 -2.15 -6.09 6.70
N PHE A 38 -1.84 -4.85 7.02
CA PHE A 38 -2.78 -3.73 6.97
C PHE A 38 -2.25 -2.64 6.07
N LYS A 39 -3.15 -2.08 5.25
CA LYS A 39 -2.87 -0.90 4.44
C LYS A 39 -4.03 0.07 4.52
N HIS A 40 -3.74 1.29 4.98
CA HIS A 40 -4.56 2.47 4.74
C HIS A 40 -4.02 3.18 3.49
N ARG A 41 -4.84 3.24 2.46
CA ARG A 41 -4.46 3.88 1.21
C ARG A 41 -4.95 5.32 1.21
N ASP A 42 -4.01 6.25 1.21
CA ASP A 42 -4.27 7.68 1.05
C ASP A 42 -3.98 8.06 -0.41
N THR A 43 -5.04 8.33 -1.16
CA THR A 43 -4.96 8.56 -2.61
C THR A 43 -6.17 9.39 -3.07
N GLY A 44 -6.00 10.11 -4.16
CA GLY A 44 -7.10 10.83 -4.82
C GLY A 44 -8.15 9.91 -5.47
N GLU A 45 -7.83 8.63 -5.72
CA GLU A 45 -8.79 7.65 -6.25
C GLU A 45 -9.53 6.97 -5.09
N LEU A 46 -10.81 7.29 -4.96
CA LEU A 46 -11.66 6.77 -3.88
C LEU A 46 -12.35 5.45 -4.23
N ASN A 47 -12.47 5.13 -5.53
CA ASN A 47 -13.12 3.92 -6.00
C ASN A 47 -12.12 2.76 -6.02
N ASN A 48 -12.10 2.00 -4.95
CA ASN A 48 -11.23 0.86 -4.80
C ASN A 48 -12.03 -0.43 -4.64
N ARG A 49 -11.48 -1.55 -5.08
CA ARG A 49 -12.05 -2.89 -4.88
C ARG A 49 -10.97 -3.95 -4.74
N ILE A 50 -11.36 -5.09 -4.18
CA ILE A 50 -10.56 -6.31 -4.25
C ILE A 50 -10.95 -7.05 -5.55
N ALA A 51 -9.94 -7.40 -6.33
CA ALA A 51 -10.09 -8.21 -7.55
C ALA A 51 -9.27 -9.49 -7.45
N HIS A 52 -9.73 -10.53 -8.16
CA HIS A 52 -9.03 -11.80 -8.27
C HIS A 52 -8.40 -11.92 -9.65
N PHE A 53 -7.17 -12.38 -9.67
CA PHE A 53 -6.38 -12.52 -10.89
C PHE A 53 -5.80 -13.92 -10.99
N LYS A 54 -5.61 -14.38 -12.22
CA LYS A 54 -4.89 -15.60 -12.54
C LYS A 54 -3.53 -15.21 -13.10
N GLY A 55 -2.49 -15.37 -12.31
CA GLY A 55 -1.12 -15.12 -12.74
C GLY A 55 -0.52 -16.32 -13.47
N PRO A 56 0.73 -16.21 -13.96
CA PRO A 56 1.41 -17.27 -14.70
C PRO A 56 1.72 -18.50 -13.83
N LYS A 57 1.92 -18.33 -12.52
CA LYS A 57 2.19 -19.42 -11.58
C LYS A 57 1.17 -19.49 -10.45
N TYR A 58 0.73 -18.36 -9.93
CA TYR A 58 -0.13 -18.26 -8.76
C TYR A 58 -1.34 -17.40 -9.05
N SER A 59 -2.51 -17.86 -8.58
CA SER A 59 -3.68 -17.00 -8.49
C SER A 59 -3.51 -16.08 -7.29
N PHE A 60 -4.01 -14.86 -7.39
CA PHE A 60 -3.88 -13.87 -6.33
C PHE A 60 -5.09 -12.95 -6.24
N MET A 61 -5.23 -12.30 -5.09
CA MET A 61 -6.15 -11.19 -4.89
C MET A 61 -5.37 -9.91 -4.67
N GLY A 62 -5.91 -8.81 -5.16
CA GLY A 62 -5.27 -7.50 -5.03
C GLY A 62 -6.27 -6.37 -4.87
N LEU A 63 -5.83 -5.34 -4.15
CA LEU A 63 -6.50 -4.05 -4.07
C LEU A 63 -6.17 -3.26 -5.34
N VAL A 64 -7.18 -2.87 -6.10
CA VAL A 64 -7.05 -2.15 -7.36
C VAL A 64 -7.96 -0.92 -7.40
N ASN A 65 -7.67 0.02 -8.29
CA ASN A 65 -8.62 1.07 -8.64
C ASN A 65 -9.81 0.47 -9.40
N SER A 66 -11.02 0.84 -9.03
CA SER A 66 -12.23 0.21 -9.57
C SER A 66 -12.39 0.30 -11.09
N PRO A 67 -12.02 1.42 -11.75
CA PRO A 67 -12.10 1.54 -13.21
C PRO A 67 -10.99 0.80 -13.94
N MET A 68 -9.86 0.52 -13.28
CA MET A 68 -8.66 -0.06 -13.90
C MET A 68 -8.50 -1.51 -13.45
N LEU A 69 -8.64 -2.44 -14.36
CA LEU A 69 -8.37 -3.86 -14.14
C LEU A 69 -7.00 -4.29 -14.70
N ASP A 70 -6.33 -3.38 -15.36
CA ASP A 70 -5.22 -3.67 -16.25
C ASP A 70 -3.88 -3.52 -15.52
N GLY A 71 -3.55 -4.55 -14.72
CA GLY A 71 -2.16 -4.78 -14.37
C GLY A 71 -1.59 -3.98 -13.20
N GLU A 72 -2.39 -3.21 -12.46
CA GLU A 72 -1.92 -2.47 -11.28
C GLU A 72 -2.57 -2.95 -9.98
N VAL A 73 -1.74 -3.26 -8.99
CA VAL A 73 -2.16 -3.70 -7.65
C VAL A 73 -1.45 -2.87 -6.59
N TRP A 74 -2.18 -2.41 -5.58
CA TRP A 74 -1.64 -1.56 -4.51
C TRP A 74 -1.37 -2.30 -3.20
N ALA A 75 -1.95 -3.45 -3.04
CA ALA A 75 -1.67 -4.45 -2.01
C ALA A 75 -2.30 -5.76 -2.43
N GLY A 76 -1.70 -6.89 -2.10
CA GLY A 76 -2.26 -8.18 -2.46
C GLY A 76 -1.60 -9.35 -1.78
N MET A 77 -2.21 -10.51 -1.99
CA MET A 77 -1.67 -11.81 -1.57
C MET A 77 -2.00 -12.87 -2.61
N ASN A 78 -1.11 -13.84 -2.75
CA ASN A 78 -1.32 -14.99 -3.62
C ASN A 78 -1.57 -16.29 -2.85
N GLU A 79 -1.94 -17.33 -3.57
CA GLU A 79 -2.25 -18.66 -3.01
C GLU A 79 -1.03 -19.36 -2.37
N ALA A 80 0.20 -18.93 -2.70
CA ALA A 80 1.41 -19.41 -2.06
C ALA A 80 1.69 -18.74 -0.70
N GLY A 81 0.88 -17.73 -0.30
CA GLY A 81 1.04 -16.97 0.93
C GLY A 81 2.00 -15.77 0.79
N PHE A 82 2.48 -15.47 -0.40
CA PHE A 82 3.25 -14.26 -0.64
C PHE A 82 2.35 -13.03 -0.60
N CYS A 83 2.74 -12.03 0.18
CA CYS A 83 2.01 -10.77 0.35
C CYS A 83 2.93 -9.59 0.03
N ILE A 84 2.39 -8.58 -0.62
CA ILE A 84 3.10 -7.36 -0.98
C ILE A 84 2.17 -6.15 -0.90
N MET A 85 2.71 -5.01 -0.51
CA MET A 85 2.05 -3.70 -0.56
C MET A 85 3.07 -2.61 -0.79
N ASN A 86 2.65 -1.51 -1.41
CA ASN A 86 3.47 -0.31 -1.53
C ASN A 86 3.15 0.70 -0.42
N THR A 87 4.04 1.66 -0.26
CA THR A 87 3.79 2.90 0.46
C THR A 87 4.57 4.02 -0.23
N ALA A 88 3.97 5.19 -0.32
CA ALA A 88 4.64 6.34 -0.91
C ALA A 88 5.79 6.82 0.00
N SER A 89 6.90 7.20 -0.59
CA SER A 89 8.03 7.81 0.08
C SER A 89 8.31 9.17 -0.55
N TYR A 90 8.17 10.23 0.25
CA TYR A 90 8.35 11.62 -0.21
C TYR A 90 9.75 12.18 0.06
N ASN A 91 10.65 11.37 0.60
CA ASN A 91 12.02 11.74 0.93
C ASN A 91 13.06 11.21 -0.05
N LEU A 92 12.62 10.62 -1.15
CA LEU A 92 13.49 10.24 -2.26
C LEU A 92 13.80 11.48 -3.12
N ARG A 93 15.03 11.57 -3.57
CA ARG A 93 15.45 12.68 -4.44
C ARG A 93 14.93 12.46 -5.85
N GLU A 94 14.17 13.43 -6.35
CA GLU A 94 13.57 13.37 -7.70
C GLU A 94 14.65 13.38 -8.81
N ASP A 95 15.81 14.00 -8.56
CA ASP A 95 16.93 14.03 -9.50
C ASP A 95 17.59 12.67 -9.77
N GLN A 96 17.24 11.65 -8.99
CA GLN A 96 17.72 10.27 -9.14
C GLN A 96 16.70 9.34 -9.80
N LEU A 97 15.51 9.85 -10.11
CA LEU A 97 14.45 9.08 -10.75
C LEU A 97 14.54 9.25 -12.28
N ASP A 98 15.29 8.38 -12.93
CA ASP A 98 15.37 8.31 -14.40
C ASP A 98 14.13 7.64 -15.03
N CYS A 99 13.05 7.47 -14.26
CA CYS A 99 11.84 6.78 -14.67
C CYS A 99 10.68 7.78 -14.80
N GLN A 100 10.26 8.03 -16.03
CA GLN A 100 9.12 8.91 -16.34
C GLN A 100 7.75 8.27 -16.03
N MET A 101 7.71 7.01 -15.57
CA MET A 101 6.48 6.26 -15.33
C MET A 101 6.53 5.58 -13.96
N ASP A 102 5.48 5.82 -13.18
CA ASP A 102 5.18 5.06 -11.98
C ASP A 102 4.69 3.66 -12.39
N ARG A 103 5.47 2.63 -12.06
CA ARG A 103 5.18 1.22 -12.38
C ARG A 103 5.08 0.34 -11.13
N GLU A 104 4.90 0.93 -9.99
CA GLU A 104 4.85 0.19 -8.72
C GLU A 104 3.74 -0.85 -8.70
N GLY A 105 2.55 -0.47 -9.14
CA GLY A 105 1.39 -1.36 -9.18
C GLY A 105 1.57 -2.52 -10.15
N GLU A 106 2.23 -2.28 -11.28
CA GLU A 106 2.56 -3.31 -12.28
C GLU A 106 3.60 -4.30 -11.72
N LEU A 107 4.63 -3.80 -11.05
CA LEU A 107 5.64 -4.65 -10.39
C LEU A 107 4.97 -5.59 -9.38
N MET A 108 4.07 -5.08 -8.55
CA MET A 108 3.36 -5.89 -7.55
C MET A 108 2.42 -6.90 -8.20
N TYR A 109 1.75 -6.54 -9.29
CA TYR A 109 0.93 -7.46 -10.07
C TYR A 109 1.74 -8.67 -10.57
N HIS A 110 2.89 -8.41 -11.18
CA HIS A 110 3.77 -9.46 -11.69
C HIS A 110 4.38 -10.31 -10.56
N ALA A 111 4.81 -9.69 -9.47
CA ALA A 111 5.36 -10.40 -8.33
C ALA A 111 4.33 -11.35 -7.70
N LEU A 112 3.09 -10.90 -7.51
CA LEU A 112 2.00 -11.73 -6.98
C LEU A 112 1.69 -12.92 -7.90
N GLY A 113 1.74 -12.71 -9.21
CA GLY A 113 1.45 -13.78 -10.17
C GLY A 113 2.58 -14.80 -10.35
N ALA A 114 3.82 -14.48 -9.99
CA ALA A 114 4.99 -15.27 -10.33
C ALA A 114 5.81 -15.78 -9.13
N CYS A 115 5.77 -15.09 -7.99
CA CYS A 115 6.67 -15.34 -6.84
C CYS A 115 5.94 -15.97 -5.66
N ALA A 116 6.59 -16.92 -4.97
CA ALA A 116 6.14 -17.46 -3.69
C ALA A 116 6.81 -16.75 -2.50
N THR A 117 7.96 -16.15 -2.73
CA THR A 117 8.77 -15.38 -1.76
C THR A 117 9.50 -14.26 -2.50
N LEU A 118 10.03 -13.30 -1.75
CA LEU A 118 11.00 -12.34 -2.26
C LEU A 118 12.35 -12.98 -2.49
#